data_a310492e90cf9987a7d65a8ad7b49489
#
_entry.id   a310492e90cf9987a7d65a8ad7b49489
#
_cell.length_a   1.000
_cell.length_b   1.000
_cell.length_c   1.000
_cell.angle_alpha   90.00
_cell.angle_beta   90.00
_cell.angle_gamma   90.00
#
_symmetry.space_group_name_H-M   'P 1'
#
loop_
_entity.id
_entity.type
_entity.pdbx_description
1 polymer ?
#
loop_
_entity_poly.entity_id
_entity_poly.type
_entity_poly.pdbx_seq_one_letter_code
_entity_poly.pdbx_strand_id
1 'polypeptide(L)'
;MVTQDLVKKLKDGLYDAKLKDIYVDEKKISYERNRYIKAVESYTVHFGEGEVSVFSAPGRSEIGGNHTDHQCGEVLAASINNDAIAIVQKLKEPCVKVISDGYELITIDLDDLDRREDEAVTTNALIRGVLAKTKEYGYQIGGFQAFVTSDVLIGAGLSSSAAFETLMGTILSYLFNDGKISPIEIAMIGQFAENVYFGKPCGLMDQMACSVGSLAHINFQNPTAPFVERIEFDLDAQGYSLCITDTKGSHADLTAEYAAIPEEMKKAAACLGKEVLGQVSKKEILANLPGIREKAGDRAALRAIHYVCENERVQKE
;
A
#
# COMPACT_ATOMS: atom_id res chain seq x y z
N MET A 1 18.31 -18.89 0.99
CA MET A 1 19.64 -18.93 0.29
C MET A 1 20.62 -18.17 1.17
N VAL A 2 21.87 -18.64 1.30
CA VAL A 2 22.90 -17.94 2.10
C VAL A 2 23.24 -16.60 1.46
N THR A 3 23.44 -15.58 2.28
CA THR A 3 23.71 -14.19 1.85
C THR A 3 24.85 -14.07 0.86
N GLN A 4 26.00 -14.72 1.09
CA GLN A 4 27.15 -14.71 0.17
C GLN A 4 26.82 -15.29 -1.20
N ASP A 5 26.10 -16.41 -1.24
CA ASP A 5 25.66 -17.04 -2.49
C ASP A 5 24.70 -16.16 -3.28
N LEU A 6 23.81 -15.46 -2.54
CA LEU A 6 22.86 -14.52 -3.16
C LEU A 6 23.60 -13.34 -3.81
N VAL A 7 24.55 -12.71 -3.10
CA VAL A 7 25.36 -11.62 -3.64
C VAL A 7 26.14 -12.08 -4.89
N LYS A 8 26.75 -13.28 -4.84
CA LYS A 8 27.47 -13.83 -5.98
C LYS A 8 26.56 -14.01 -7.20
N LYS A 9 25.40 -14.64 -7.00
CA LYS A 9 24.44 -14.87 -8.09
C LYS A 9 23.88 -13.58 -8.67
N LEU A 10 23.66 -12.56 -7.84
CA LEU A 10 23.26 -11.22 -8.30
C LEU A 10 24.39 -10.60 -9.14
N LYS A 11 25.65 -10.64 -8.68
CA LYS A 11 26.82 -10.11 -9.43
C LYS A 11 27.01 -10.82 -10.75
N ASP A 12 26.74 -12.12 -10.81
CA ASP A 12 26.83 -12.94 -12.01
C ASP A 12 25.64 -12.75 -12.98
N GLY A 13 24.66 -11.89 -12.64
CA GLY A 13 23.49 -11.58 -13.47
C GLY A 13 22.45 -12.69 -13.55
N LEU A 14 22.50 -13.72 -12.68
CA LEU A 14 21.58 -14.86 -12.72
C LEU A 14 20.10 -14.50 -12.47
N TYR A 15 19.83 -13.33 -11.93
CA TYR A 15 18.49 -12.84 -11.68
C TYR A 15 18.04 -11.71 -12.62
N ASP A 16 18.83 -11.38 -13.65
CA ASP A 16 18.52 -10.25 -14.54
C ASP A 16 17.18 -10.43 -15.28
N ALA A 17 16.89 -11.64 -15.75
CA ALA A 17 15.60 -11.92 -16.37
C ALA A 17 14.43 -11.68 -15.41
N LYS A 18 14.56 -12.12 -14.15
CA LYS A 18 13.55 -11.89 -13.13
C LYS A 18 13.42 -10.41 -12.74
N LEU A 19 14.54 -9.69 -12.67
CA LEU A 19 14.52 -8.23 -12.45
C LEU A 19 13.84 -7.50 -13.61
N LYS A 20 14.07 -7.95 -14.85
CA LYS A 20 13.37 -7.41 -16.02
C LYS A 20 11.87 -7.63 -15.95
N ASP A 21 11.42 -8.81 -15.53
CA ASP A 21 9.99 -9.11 -15.36
C ASP A 21 9.33 -8.24 -14.27
N ILE A 22 10.06 -7.92 -13.20
CA ILE A 22 9.56 -7.13 -12.08
C ILE A 22 9.52 -5.63 -12.43
N TYR A 23 10.63 -5.11 -13.00
CA TYR A 23 10.82 -3.66 -13.18
C TYR A 23 10.50 -3.18 -14.61
N VAL A 24 10.26 -4.11 -15.54
CA VAL A 24 9.87 -3.89 -16.93
C VAL A 24 10.93 -3.14 -17.77
N ASP A 25 11.61 -2.14 -17.22
CA ASP A 25 12.60 -1.31 -17.90
C ASP A 25 14.00 -1.95 -17.89
N GLU A 26 14.50 -2.36 -19.06
CA GLU A 26 15.85 -2.93 -19.22
C GLU A 26 16.97 -2.00 -18.71
N LYS A 27 16.78 -0.69 -18.80
CA LYS A 27 17.79 0.29 -18.34
C LYS A 27 17.93 0.29 -16.82
N LYS A 28 16.91 -0.14 -16.09
CA LYS A 28 16.92 -0.25 -14.62
C LYS A 28 17.60 -1.51 -14.10
N ILE A 29 17.79 -2.57 -14.90
CA ILE A 29 18.31 -3.87 -14.42
C ILE A 29 19.64 -3.72 -13.69
N SER A 30 20.56 -2.94 -14.22
CA SER A 30 21.87 -2.70 -13.57
C SER A 30 21.73 -1.95 -12.23
N TYR A 31 20.83 -0.99 -12.17
CA TYR A 31 20.53 -0.24 -10.95
C TYR A 31 19.91 -1.18 -9.90
N GLU A 32 18.88 -1.91 -10.27
CA GLU A 32 18.17 -2.82 -9.36
C GLU A 32 19.08 -3.92 -8.85
N ARG A 33 19.87 -4.54 -9.72
CA ARG A 33 20.87 -5.54 -9.30
C ARG A 33 21.78 -4.98 -8.20
N ASN A 34 22.32 -3.77 -8.40
CA ASN A 34 23.19 -3.13 -7.40
C ASN A 34 22.44 -2.79 -6.11
N ARG A 35 21.17 -2.38 -6.21
CA ARG A 35 20.31 -2.11 -5.07
C ARG A 35 20.06 -3.36 -4.23
N TYR A 36 19.74 -4.51 -4.87
CA TYR A 36 19.60 -5.79 -4.19
C TYR A 36 20.91 -6.25 -3.54
N ILE A 37 22.04 -6.11 -4.23
CA ILE A 37 23.37 -6.43 -3.66
C ILE A 37 23.61 -5.60 -2.39
N LYS A 38 23.41 -4.29 -2.45
CA LYS A 38 23.58 -3.40 -1.29
C LYS A 38 22.65 -3.78 -0.15
N ALA A 39 21.39 -4.12 -0.45
CA ALA A 39 20.43 -4.54 0.58
C ALA A 39 20.91 -5.82 1.29
N VAL A 40 21.45 -6.82 0.57
CA VAL A 40 22.00 -8.04 1.17
C VAL A 40 23.28 -7.73 1.98
N GLU A 41 24.14 -6.87 1.47
CA GLU A 41 25.36 -6.45 2.18
C GLU A 41 24.99 -5.69 3.47
N SER A 42 24.04 -4.75 3.41
CA SER A 42 23.53 -4.05 4.60
C SER A 42 22.85 -4.99 5.61
N TYR A 43 22.01 -5.93 5.12
CA TYR A 43 21.49 -6.98 5.98
C TYR A 43 22.62 -7.71 6.73
N THR A 44 23.67 -8.11 6.02
CA THR A 44 24.80 -8.84 6.60
C THR A 44 25.56 -8.02 7.65
N VAL A 45 25.67 -6.70 7.44
CA VAL A 45 26.30 -5.78 8.41
C VAL A 45 25.49 -5.74 9.73
N HIS A 46 24.17 -5.71 9.65
CA HIS A 46 23.32 -5.57 10.84
C HIS A 46 23.03 -6.89 11.57
N PHE A 47 22.84 -7.98 10.80
CA PHE A 47 22.34 -9.25 11.34
C PHE A 47 23.30 -10.43 11.15
N GLY A 48 24.43 -10.22 10.48
CA GLY A 48 25.35 -11.29 10.14
C GLY A 48 24.91 -12.09 8.91
N GLU A 49 25.70 -13.12 8.58
CA GLU A 49 25.39 -14.02 7.48
C GLU A 49 24.29 -15.00 7.89
N GLY A 50 23.43 -15.37 6.93
CA GLY A 50 22.35 -16.30 7.18
C GLY A 50 21.61 -16.74 5.92
N GLU A 51 20.69 -17.68 6.11
CA GLU A 51 19.74 -18.04 5.04
C GLU A 51 18.64 -17.01 4.96
N VAL A 52 18.57 -16.34 3.82
CA VAL A 52 17.61 -15.25 3.58
C VAL A 52 16.66 -15.54 2.42
N SER A 53 15.50 -14.93 2.52
CA SER A 53 14.52 -14.75 1.44
C SER A 53 14.45 -13.27 1.07
N VAL A 54 14.06 -12.99 -0.16
CA VAL A 54 13.92 -11.63 -0.70
C VAL A 54 12.47 -11.38 -1.03
N PHE A 55 11.96 -10.25 -0.58
CA PHE A 55 10.59 -9.80 -0.83
C PHE A 55 10.58 -8.41 -1.43
N SER A 56 9.55 -8.12 -2.20
CA SER A 56 9.31 -6.82 -2.82
C SER A 56 7.82 -6.51 -2.76
N ALA A 57 7.49 -5.24 -2.51
CA ALA A 57 6.15 -4.71 -2.64
C ALA A 57 6.20 -3.34 -3.30
N PRO A 58 5.45 -3.12 -4.40
CA PRO A 58 5.49 -1.89 -5.15
C PRO A 58 4.75 -0.76 -4.42
N GLY A 59 5.09 0.48 -4.77
CA GLY A 59 4.20 1.61 -4.59
C GLY A 59 3.08 1.61 -5.63
N ARG A 60 2.20 2.62 -5.58
CA ARG A 60 1.06 2.72 -6.50
C ARG A 60 0.91 4.12 -7.08
N SER A 61 0.26 4.19 -8.23
CA SER A 61 -0.37 5.40 -8.77
C SER A 61 -1.86 5.15 -8.98
N GLU A 62 -2.67 6.14 -8.72
CA GLU A 62 -4.08 6.15 -9.08
C GLU A 62 -4.21 6.69 -10.50
N ILE A 63 -4.92 5.97 -11.37
CA ILE A 63 -5.12 6.34 -12.78
C ILE A 63 -6.44 7.08 -12.94
N GLY A 64 -7.51 6.54 -12.32
CA GLY A 64 -8.83 7.14 -12.30
C GLY A 64 -9.62 6.79 -11.04
N GLY A 65 -10.71 7.52 -10.77
CA GLY A 65 -11.53 7.30 -9.58
C GLY A 65 -11.02 7.98 -8.31
N ASN A 66 -10.37 9.13 -8.48
CA ASN A 66 -9.59 9.82 -7.45
C ASN A 66 -10.27 9.90 -6.08
N HIS A 67 -9.79 9.06 -5.16
CA HIS A 67 -10.23 8.94 -3.77
C HIS A 67 -11.74 8.73 -3.57
N THR A 68 -12.34 7.82 -4.35
CA THR A 68 -13.75 7.43 -4.21
C THR A 68 -13.94 6.20 -3.30
N ASP A 69 -12.88 5.49 -2.96
CA ASP A 69 -12.86 4.23 -2.20
C ASP A 69 -13.54 4.34 -0.83
N HIS A 70 -13.27 5.40 -0.07
CA HIS A 70 -13.89 5.65 1.24
C HIS A 70 -15.39 6.01 1.18
N GLN A 71 -15.95 6.15 -0.03
CA GLN A 71 -17.39 6.36 -0.29
C GLN A 71 -18.03 5.20 -1.04
N CYS A 72 -17.41 4.02 -1.00
CA CYS A 72 -17.84 2.83 -1.74
C CYS A 72 -17.88 3.04 -3.25
N GLY A 73 -16.92 3.79 -3.79
CA GLY A 73 -16.78 4.05 -5.21
C GLY A 73 -15.90 3.02 -5.93
N GLU A 74 -15.52 3.38 -7.14
CA GLU A 74 -14.65 2.58 -7.99
C GLU A 74 -13.38 3.35 -8.33
N VAL A 75 -12.28 2.62 -8.48
CA VAL A 75 -10.99 3.19 -8.84
C VAL A 75 -10.29 2.34 -9.88
N LEU A 76 -9.51 3.00 -10.72
CA LEU A 76 -8.51 2.38 -11.58
C LEU A 76 -7.14 2.76 -11.02
N ALA A 77 -6.40 1.78 -10.52
CA ALA A 77 -5.11 2.00 -9.87
C ALA A 77 -4.05 1.05 -10.44
N ALA A 78 -2.80 1.49 -10.42
CA ALA A 78 -1.69 0.70 -10.92
C ALA A 78 -0.57 0.62 -9.90
N SER A 79 0.04 -0.55 -9.77
CA SER A 79 1.36 -0.65 -9.15
C SER A 79 2.40 0.01 -10.06
N ILE A 80 3.43 0.58 -9.44
CA ILE A 80 4.55 1.21 -10.15
C ILE A 80 5.81 0.37 -10.03
N ASN A 81 6.81 0.65 -10.85
CA ASN A 81 8.10 -0.04 -10.82
C ASN A 81 9.11 0.59 -9.82
N ASN A 82 8.63 1.30 -8.81
CA ASN A 82 9.36 1.66 -7.60
C ASN A 82 8.76 0.87 -6.44
N ASP A 83 9.59 0.20 -5.68
CA ASP A 83 9.16 -0.71 -4.63
C ASP A 83 9.94 -0.55 -3.32
N ALA A 84 9.43 -1.18 -2.28
CA ALA A 84 10.17 -1.48 -1.06
C ALA A 84 10.61 -2.95 -1.14
N ILE A 85 11.91 -3.20 -0.92
CA ILE A 85 12.46 -4.55 -0.88
C ILE A 85 12.93 -4.90 0.53
N ALA A 86 12.82 -6.18 0.90
CA ALA A 86 13.28 -6.70 2.18
C ALA A 86 14.15 -7.94 1.99
N ILE A 87 15.27 -7.97 2.70
CA ILE A 87 16.10 -9.16 2.91
C ILE A 87 15.74 -9.73 4.27
N VAL A 88 15.20 -10.93 4.30
CA VAL A 88 14.51 -11.48 5.48
C VAL A 88 15.04 -12.84 5.85
N GLN A 89 15.27 -13.06 7.16
CA GLN A 89 15.58 -14.34 7.74
C GLN A 89 14.54 -14.71 8.80
N LYS A 90 14.04 -15.93 8.77
CA LYS A 90 13.18 -16.50 9.81
C LYS A 90 13.96 -16.73 11.10
N LEU A 91 13.38 -16.33 12.22
CA LEU A 91 13.94 -16.54 13.56
C LEU A 91 13.19 -17.65 14.32
N LYS A 92 13.85 -18.22 15.32
CA LYS A 92 13.21 -19.11 16.30
C LYS A 92 12.60 -18.34 17.47
N GLU A 93 13.17 -17.17 17.77
CA GLU A 93 12.72 -16.27 18.83
C GLU A 93 11.35 -15.66 18.45
N PRO A 94 10.44 -15.46 19.40
CA PRO A 94 9.12 -14.90 19.17
C PRO A 94 9.18 -13.37 19.04
N CYS A 95 10.02 -12.85 18.16
CA CYS A 95 10.16 -11.42 17.93
C CYS A 95 10.39 -11.09 16.44
N VAL A 96 9.93 -9.91 16.04
CA VAL A 96 10.19 -9.31 14.72
C VAL A 96 11.19 -8.20 14.89
N LYS A 97 12.27 -8.23 14.10
CA LYS A 97 13.31 -7.22 14.08
C LYS A 97 13.39 -6.62 12.68
N VAL A 98 13.19 -5.30 12.55
CA VAL A 98 13.25 -4.61 11.27
C VAL A 98 14.17 -3.40 11.35
N ILE A 99 15.06 -3.29 10.39
CA ILE A 99 15.84 -2.08 10.13
C ILE A 99 15.48 -1.59 8.73
N SER A 100 14.98 -0.37 8.65
CA SER A 100 14.86 0.33 7.37
C SER A 100 16.13 1.16 7.13
N ASP A 101 16.53 1.27 5.87
CA ASP A 101 17.75 2.00 5.50
C ASP A 101 17.69 3.44 6.02
N GLY A 102 18.71 3.82 6.82
CA GLY A 102 18.78 5.13 7.48
C GLY A 102 17.99 5.27 8.78
N TYR A 103 17.36 4.20 9.28
CA TYR A 103 16.56 4.22 10.52
C TYR A 103 17.12 3.24 11.57
N GLU A 104 16.67 3.42 12.80
CA GLU A 104 17.04 2.54 13.92
C GLU A 104 16.32 1.18 13.87
N LEU A 105 16.88 0.21 14.61
CA LEU A 105 16.30 -1.12 14.78
C LEU A 105 14.96 -1.04 15.54
N ILE A 106 13.93 -1.56 14.92
CA ILE A 106 12.62 -1.81 15.52
C ILE A 106 12.59 -3.27 16.00
N THR A 107 12.12 -3.50 17.22
CA THR A 107 11.88 -4.84 17.75
C THR A 107 10.46 -4.94 18.30
N ILE A 108 9.67 -5.90 17.79
CA ILE A 108 8.31 -6.19 18.23
C ILE A 108 8.28 -7.59 18.84
N ASP A 109 7.79 -7.69 20.07
CA ASP A 109 7.53 -8.96 20.74
C ASP A 109 6.18 -9.53 20.22
N LEU A 110 6.17 -10.80 19.81
CA LEU A 110 4.96 -11.45 19.28
C LEU A 110 3.97 -11.85 20.39
N ASP A 111 4.40 -11.85 21.64
CA ASP A 111 3.53 -12.10 22.80
C ASP A 111 2.78 -10.84 23.25
N ASP A 112 3.22 -9.65 22.80
CA ASP A 112 2.59 -8.37 23.08
C ASP A 112 2.33 -7.58 21.78
N LEU A 113 1.14 -7.76 21.23
CA LEU A 113 0.69 -7.09 20.01
C LEU A 113 -0.39 -6.05 20.27
N ASP A 114 -0.64 -5.69 21.51
CA ASP A 114 -1.62 -4.67 21.85
C ASP A 114 -1.23 -3.31 21.29
N ARG A 115 -2.23 -2.52 20.90
CA ARG A 115 -2.02 -1.15 20.44
C ARG A 115 -1.40 -0.30 21.55
N ARG A 116 -0.41 0.50 21.18
CA ARG A 116 0.29 1.41 22.10
C ARG A 116 0.13 2.85 21.64
N GLU A 117 -0.34 3.73 22.50
CA GLU A 117 -0.55 5.15 22.17
C GLU A 117 0.76 5.90 21.93
N ASP A 118 1.84 5.50 22.59
CA ASP A 118 3.19 6.07 22.41
C ASP A 118 3.86 5.65 21.09
N GLU A 119 3.34 4.61 20.44
CA GLU A 119 3.77 4.20 19.10
C GLU A 119 2.95 4.85 17.96
N ALA A 120 1.90 5.61 18.27
CA ALA A 120 1.07 6.24 17.23
C ALA A 120 1.93 7.04 16.23
N VAL A 121 1.59 6.94 14.95
CA VAL A 121 2.30 7.59 13.83
C VAL A 121 3.76 7.13 13.68
N THR A 122 4.07 5.91 14.12
CA THR A 122 5.40 5.29 13.95
C THR A 122 5.35 4.00 13.15
N THR A 123 6.50 3.60 12.59
CA THR A 123 6.64 2.31 11.90
C THR A 123 6.40 1.11 12.83
N ASN A 124 6.68 1.26 14.14
CA ASN A 124 6.39 0.24 15.14
C ASN A 124 4.89 -0.12 15.16
N ALA A 125 4.03 0.91 15.14
CA ALA A 125 2.58 0.74 15.11
C ALA A 125 2.13 -0.02 13.85
N LEU A 126 2.68 0.29 12.67
CA LEU A 126 2.35 -0.41 11.43
C LEU A 126 2.73 -1.90 11.52
N ILE A 127 3.95 -2.22 11.94
CA ILE A 127 4.40 -3.61 12.07
C ILE A 127 3.52 -4.37 13.06
N ARG A 128 3.28 -3.78 14.24
CA ARG A 128 2.45 -4.37 15.30
C ARG A 128 1.02 -4.61 14.82
N GLY A 129 0.42 -3.63 14.12
CA GLY A 129 -0.92 -3.73 13.56
C GLY A 129 -1.06 -4.82 12.50
N VAL A 130 -0.08 -4.93 11.60
CA VAL A 130 -0.05 -6.01 10.59
C VAL A 130 0.03 -7.38 11.26
N LEU A 131 0.91 -7.56 12.26
CA LEU A 131 1.05 -8.80 13.00
C LEU A 131 -0.24 -9.16 13.75
N ALA A 132 -0.82 -8.19 14.48
CA ALA A 132 -2.04 -8.39 15.26
C ALA A 132 -3.21 -8.81 14.36
N LYS A 133 -3.42 -8.11 13.24
CA LYS A 133 -4.53 -8.40 12.33
C LYS A 133 -4.34 -9.71 11.57
N THR A 134 -3.09 -10.06 11.20
CA THR A 134 -2.77 -11.35 10.61
C THR A 134 -3.14 -12.50 11.57
N LYS A 135 -2.81 -12.37 12.85
CA LYS A 135 -3.16 -13.34 13.91
C LYS A 135 -4.69 -13.40 14.12
N GLU A 136 -5.38 -12.26 14.14
CA GLU A 136 -6.84 -12.17 14.27
C GLU A 136 -7.57 -12.89 13.12
N TYR A 137 -7.03 -12.83 11.89
CA TYR A 137 -7.56 -13.57 10.74
C TYR A 137 -7.29 -15.08 10.80
N GLY A 138 -6.61 -15.56 11.85
CA GLY A 138 -6.31 -16.98 12.06
C GLY A 138 -5.07 -17.48 11.33
N TYR A 139 -4.29 -16.60 10.75
CA TYR A 139 -3.01 -16.94 10.13
C TYR A 139 -1.88 -17.05 11.14
N GLN A 140 -0.87 -17.84 10.79
CA GLN A 140 0.32 -18.00 11.59
C GLN A 140 1.20 -16.75 11.49
N ILE A 141 1.71 -16.31 12.65
CA ILE A 141 2.78 -15.34 12.74
C ILE A 141 4.01 -16.00 13.34
N GLY A 142 5.19 -15.44 13.09
CA GLY A 142 6.42 -15.98 13.64
C GLY A 142 7.55 -14.96 13.60
N GLY A 143 8.64 -15.28 14.32
CA GLY A 143 9.80 -14.40 14.38
C GLY A 143 10.56 -14.32 13.06
N PHE A 144 11.00 -13.11 12.72
CA PHE A 144 11.90 -12.86 11.61
C PHE A 144 12.73 -11.59 11.85
N GLN A 145 13.82 -11.48 11.14
CA GLN A 145 14.59 -10.24 11.04
C GLN A 145 14.68 -9.80 9.59
N ALA A 146 14.62 -8.48 9.35
CA ALA A 146 14.58 -7.91 8.03
C ALA A 146 15.40 -6.61 7.92
N PHE A 147 16.14 -6.46 6.82
CA PHE A 147 16.63 -5.17 6.34
C PHE A 147 15.77 -4.72 5.16
N VAL A 148 15.24 -3.51 5.24
CA VAL A 148 14.32 -2.93 4.25
C VAL A 148 14.96 -1.70 3.61
N THR A 149 14.87 -1.58 2.28
CA THR A 149 15.16 -0.34 1.56
C THR A 149 14.06 -0.07 0.55
N SER A 150 13.80 1.21 0.26
CA SER A 150 12.65 1.60 -0.56
C SER A 150 13.01 2.71 -1.54
N ASP A 151 12.58 2.53 -2.79
CA ASP A 151 12.57 3.57 -3.83
C ASP A 151 11.18 4.24 -3.95
N VAL A 152 10.22 3.83 -3.13
CA VAL A 152 8.92 4.51 -3.02
C VAL A 152 9.12 5.79 -2.21
N LEU A 153 9.11 6.93 -2.88
CA LEU A 153 9.36 8.22 -2.25
C LEU A 153 8.32 8.55 -1.17
N ILE A 154 8.82 8.89 0.03
CA ILE A 154 7.98 9.30 1.15
C ILE A 154 7.40 10.70 0.86
N GLY A 155 6.09 10.86 1.05
CA GLY A 155 5.41 12.16 0.87
C GLY A 155 5.18 12.55 -0.60
N ALA A 156 5.54 11.72 -1.57
CA ALA A 156 5.34 11.98 -3.00
C ALA A 156 3.99 11.45 -3.55
N GLY A 157 3.08 11.02 -2.68
CA GLY A 157 1.78 10.49 -3.11
C GLY A 157 1.83 9.06 -3.70
N LEU A 158 2.93 8.32 -3.51
CA LEU A 158 3.15 6.97 -4.05
C LEU A 158 2.85 5.85 -3.04
N SER A 159 2.29 6.20 -1.88
CA SER A 159 1.89 5.30 -0.80
C SER A 159 3.01 4.43 -0.25
N SER A 160 4.07 5.07 0.25
CA SER A 160 5.18 4.35 0.90
C SER A 160 4.74 3.55 2.14
N SER A 161 3.74 4.00 2.92
CA SER A 161 3.16 3.25 4.03
C SER A 161 2.48 1.97 3.55
N ALA A 162 1.61 2.07 2.55
CA ALA A 162 0.91 0.91 2.00
C ALA A 162 1.86 -0.12 1.36
N ALA A 163 2.91 0.34 0.67
CA ALA A 163 3.96 -0.54 0.16
C ALA A 163 4.68 -1.28 1.30
N PHE A 164 4.98 -0.61 2.40
CA PHE A 164 5.62 -1.22 3.57
C PHE A 164 4.69 -2.22 4.28
N GLU A 165 3.41 -1.87 4.48
CA GLU A 165 2.40 -2.75 5.08
C GLU A 165 2.19 -4.01 4.22
N THR A 166 2.09 -3.84 2.90
CA THR A 166 1.99 -4.93 1.93
C THR A 166 3.23 -5.81 1.96
N LEU A 167 4.43 -5.21 2.08
CA LEU A 167 5.68 -5.95 2.23
C LEU A 167 5.67 -6.83 3.48
N MET A 168 5.26 -6.29 4.63
CA MET A 168 5.14 -7.04 5.89
C MET A 168 4.11 -8.17 5.78
N GLY A 169 2.94 -7.91 5.21
CA GLY A 169 1.91 -8.92 4.96
C GLY A 169 2.38 -10.03 4.03
N THR A 170 3.12 -9.68 2.97
CA THR A 170 3.72 -10.62 2.03
C THR A 170 4.78 -11.50 2.70
N ILE A 171 5.63 -10.92 3.55
CA ILE A 171 6.60 -11.68 4.35
C ILE A 171 5.88 -12.72 5.21
N LEU A 172 4.83 -12.34 5.94
CA LEU A 172 4.06 -13.23 6.78
C LEU A 172 3.35 -14.32 5.97
N SER A 173 2.80 -13.97 4.82
CA SER A 173 2.15 -14.93 3.91
C SER A 173 3.11 -16.04 3.48
N TYR A 174 4.28 -15.70 3.01
CA TYR A 174 5.20 -16.69 2.44
C TYR A 174 6.07 -17.40 3.49
N LEU A 175 6.49 -16.73 4.57
CA LEU A 175 7.34 -17.38 5.58
C LEU A 175 6.56 -18.32 6.51
N PHE A 176 5.28 -18.05 6.78
CA PHE A 176 4.53 -18.75 7.81
C PHE A 176 3.22 -19.37 7.34
N ASN A 177 2.74 -19.01 6.12
CA ASN A 177 1.42 -19.41 5.63
C ASN A 177 1.45 -19.97 4.21
N ASP A 178 2.58 -20.40 3.69
CA ASP A 178 2.74 -21.01 2.35
C ASP A 178 2.16 -20.16 1.21
N GLY A 179 2.18 -18.83 1.35
CA GLY A 179 1.60 -17.90 0.36
C GLY A 179 0.06 -17.85 0.34
N LYS A 180 -0.62 -18.34 1.38
CA LYS A 180 -2.08 -18.49 1.39
C LYS A 180 -2.85 -17.23 1.77
N ILE A 181 -2.20 -16.23 2.38
CA ILE A 181 -2.85 -14.94 2.62
C ILE A 181 -3.00 -14.26 1.26
N SER A 182 -4.23 -14.03 0.85
CA SER A 182 -4.52 -13.44 -0.45
C SER A 182 -4.10 -11.97 -0.53
N PRO A 183 -3.84 -11.42 -1.72
CA PRO A 183 -3.55 -10.00 -1.87
C PRO A 183 -4.62 -9.08 -1.28
N ILE A 184 -5.89 -9.45 -1.37
CA ILE A 184 -7.00 -8.67 -0.79
C ILE A 184 -6.91 -8.67 0.73
N GLU A 185 -6.66 -9.82 1.36
CA GLU A 185 -6.49 -9.91 2.80
C GLU A 185 -5.26 -9.15 3.29
N ILE A 186 -4.12 -9.22 2.55
CA ILE A 186 -2.93 -8.41 2.84
C ILE A 186 -3.27 -6.92 2.84
N ALA A 187 -4.02 -6.45 1.84
CA ALA A 187 -4.46 -5.07 1.77
C ALA A 187 -5.34 -4.67 2.96
N MET A 188 -6.32 -5.51 3.32
CA MET A 188 -7.21 -5.25 4.47
C MET A 188 -6.45 -5.26 5.80
N ILE A 189 -5.45 -6.13 5.95
CA ILE A 189 -4.55 -6.17 7.11
C ILE A 189 -3.73 -4.88 7.20
N GLY A 190 -3.18 -4.39 6.08
CA GLY A 190 -2.43 -3.14 6.01
C GLY A 190 -3.31 -1.94 6.37
N GLN A 191 -4.49 -1.80 5.77
CA GLN A 191 -5.43 -0.74 6.09
C GLN A 191 -5.80 -0.72 7.58
N PHE A 192 -6.04 -1.88 8.16
CA PHE A 192 -6.32 -1.97 9.61
C PHE A 192 -5.13 -1.45 10.43
N ALA A 193 -3.91 -1.82 10.07
CA ALA A 193 -2.72 -1.34 10.76
C ALA A 193 -2.60 0.20 10.68
N GLU A 194 -2.84 0.79 9.51
CA GLU A 194 -2.78 2.25 9.32
C GLU A 194 -3.91 2.96 10.07
N ASN A 195 -5.15 2.47 9.98
CA ASN A 195 -6.30 3.12 10.61
C ASN A 195 -6.33 2.97 12.14
N VAL A 196 -6.00 1.79 12.66
CA VAL A 196 -6.21 1.45 14.07
C VAL A 196 -4.94 1.63 14.89
N TYR A 197 -3.80 1.16 14.42
CA TYR A 197 -2.54 1.20 15.16
C TYR A 197 -1.77 2.50 14.91
N PHE A 198 -1.56 2.86 13.66
CA PHE A 198 -0.86 4.08 13.29
C PHE A 198 -1.72 5.33 13.58
N GLY A 199 -3.04 5.21 13.43
CA GLY A 199 -4.00 6.26 13.77
C GLY A 199 -4.26 7.28 12.66
N LYS A 200 -3.94 6.94 11.40
CA LYS A 200 -4.23 7.78 10.23
C LYS A 200 -5.37 7.15 9.43
N PRO A 201 -6.57 7.79 9.39
CA PRO A 201 -7.68 7.30 8.58
C PRO A 201 -7.32 7.28 7.10
N CYS A 202 -7.43 6.12 6.47
CA CYS A 202 -7.25 5.94 5.03
C CYS A 202 -8.34 5.04 4.43
N GLY A 203 -8.55 5.15 3.12
CA GLY A 203 -9.31 4.18 2.32
C GLY A 203 -8.53 2.88 2.14
N LEU A 204 -9.03 1.98 1.32
CA LEU A 204 -8.40 0.67 1.07
C LEU A 204 -7.65 0.64 -0.27
N MET A 205 -7.80 1.65 -1.12
CA MET A 205 -7.23 1.69 -2.46
C MET A 205 -5.71 1.50 -2.48
N ASP A 206 -5.00 2.21 -1.62
CA ASP A 206 -3.54 2.23 -1.58
C ASP A 206 -2.96 0.83 -1.33
N GLN A 207 -3.42 0.18 -0.27
CA GLN A 207 -2.99 -1.16 0.08
C GLN A 207 -3.42 -2.19 -0.97
N MET A 208 -4.62 -2.01 -1.55
CA MET A 208 -5.13 -2.90 -2.58
C MET A 208 -4.27 -2.85 -3.85
N ALA A 209 -3.97 -1.65 -4.33
CA ALA A 209 -3.14 -1.46 -5.53
C ALA A 209 -1.70 -1.96 -5.32
N CYS A 210 -1.09 -1.72 -4.13
CA CYS A 210 0.23 -2.25 -3.80
C CYS A 210 0.25 -3.78 -3.70
N SER A 211 -0.83 -4.39 -3.17
CA SER A 211 -0.88 -5.83 -2.91
C SER A 211 -1.30 -6.64 -4.14
N VAL A 212 -2.28 -6.18 -4.90
CA VAL A 212 -2.77 -6.87 -6.11
C VAL A 212 -1.77 -6.77 -7.26
N GLY A 213 -1.13 -5.60 -7.40
CA GLY A 213 -0.18 -5.33 -8.47
C GLY A 213 -0.83 -5.12 -9.84
N SER A 214 -0.02 -4.73 -10.83
CA SER A 214 -0.46 -4.41 -12.20
C SER A 214 -1.46 -3.25 -12.25
N LEU A 215 -2.18 -3.11 -13.35
CA LEU A 215 -3.34 -2.24 -13.47
C LEU A 215 -4.57 -3.00 -12.95
N ALA A 216 -5.34 -2.40 -12.07
CA ALA A 216 -6.49 -3.03 -11.46
C ALA A 216 -7.69 -2.09 -11.38
N HIS A 217 -8.84 -2.56 -11.83
CA HIS A 217 -10.15 -1.99 -11.49
C HIS A 217 -10.59 -2.54 -10.14
N ILE A 218 -10.92 -1.66 -9.21
CA ILE A 218 -11.32 -2.02 -7.86
C ILE A 218 -12.66 -1.36 -7.55
N ASN A 219 -13.66 -2.18 -7.24
CA ASN A 219 -14.98 -1.71 -6.85
C ASN A 219 -15.18 -1.93 -5.34
N PHE A 220 -15.33 -0.84 -4.61
CA PHE A 220 -15.50 -0.83 -3.15
C PHE A 220 -16.97 -0.80 -2.70
N GLN A 221 -17.92 -1.11 -3.57
CA GLN A 221 -19.36 -1.12 -3.22
C GLN A 221 -19.65 -2.04 -2.03
N ASN A 222 -18.91 -3.13 -1.90
CA ASN A 222 -18.86 -3.96 -0.70
C ASN A 222 -17.47 -3.81 -0.02
N PRO A 223 -17.34 -2.95 1.02
CA PRO A 223 -16.04 -2.71 1.66
C PRO A 223 -15.42 -3.93 2.36
N THR A 224 -16.23 -4.92 2.72
CA THR A 224 -15.76 -6.15 3.37
C THR A 224 -15.34 -7.24 2.38
N ALA A 225 -15.70 -7.10 1.13
CA ALA A 225 -15.35 -8.00 0.03
C ALA A 225 -15.28 -7.19 -1.28
N PRO A 226 -14.27 -6.33 -1.47
CA PRO A 226 -14.13 -5.55 -2.68
C PRO A 226 -13.98 -6.46 -3.90
N PHE A 227 -14.59 -6.07 -5.01
CA PHE A 227 -14.37 -6.72 -6.29
C PHE A 227 -13.09 -6.15 -6.91
N VAL A 228 -12.21 -7.04 -7.36
CA VAL A 228 -10.92 -6.65 -7.97
C VAL A 228 -10.75 -7.39 -9.28
N GLU A 229 -10.54 -6.63 -10.34
CA GLU A 229 -10.23 -7.14 -11.68
C GLU A 229 -8.88 -6.60 -12.13
N ARG A 230 -7.93 -7.51 -12.43
CA ARG A 230 -6.68 -7.12 -13.07
C ARG A 230 -6.93 -6.86 -14.55
N ILE A 231 -6.40 -5.75 -15.03
CA ILE A 231 -6.48 -5.35 -16.43
C ILE A 231 -5.11 -5.60 -17.06
N GLU A 232 -5.08 -6.43 -18.08
CA GLU A 232 -3.88 -6.64 -18.89
C GLU A 232 -3.72 -5.48 -19.86
N PHE A 233 -2.85 -4.54 -19.51
CA PHE A 233 -2.54 -3.38 -20.32
C PHE A 233 -1.05 -3.08 -20.25
N ASP A 234 -0.41 -3.04 -21.42
CA ASP A 234 1.01 -2.72 -21.56
C ASP A 234 1.15 -1.33 -22.18
N LEU A 235 1.47 -0.34 -21.33
CA LEU A 235 1.68 1.06 -21.72
C LEU A 235 2.84 1.19 -22.73
N ASP A 236 3.94 0.48 -22.52
CA ASP A 236 5.12 0.57 -23.38
C ASP A 236 4.82 0.01 -24.77
N ALA A 237 4.08 -1.10 -24.87
CA ALA A 237 3.64 -1.64 -26.16
C ALA A 237 2.74 -0.69 -26.93
N GLN A 238 2.02 0.21 -26.23
CA GLN A 238 1.19 1.25 -26.82
C GLN A 238 1.97 2.57 -27.07
N GLY A 239 3.25 2.62 -26.73
CA GLY A 239 4.10 3.81 -26.91
C GLY A 239 3.89 4.90 -25.85
N TYR A 240 3.32 4.55 -24.69
CA TYR A 240 3.11 5.49 -23.58
C TYR A 240 4.01 5.16 -22.38
N SER A 241 4.27 6.15 -21.55
CA SER A 241 4.96 6.00 -20.28
C SER A 241 4.23 6.78 -19.19
N LEU A 242 4.10 6.18 -18.01
CA LEU A 242 3.59 6.87 -16.82
C LEU A 242 4.72 7.72 -16.24
N CYS A 243 4.52 9.05 -16.22
CA CYS A 243 5.48 10.00 -15.67
C CYS A 243 4.97 10.56 -14.34
N ILE A 244 5.79 10.44 -13.29
CA ILE A 244 5.50 11.01 -11.98
C ILE A 244 6.50 12.16 -11.74
N THR A 245 5.96 13.37 -11.49
CA THR A 245 6.76 14.56 -11.21
C THR A 245 6.74 14.85 -9.72
N ASP A 246 7.88 14.70 -9.06
CA ASP A 246 8.04 15.12 -7.66
C ASP A 246 8.12 16.65 -7.58
N THR A 247 7.07 17.27 -7.06
CA THR A 247 6.97 18.73 -6.89
C THR A 247 7.72 19.25 -5.66
N LYS A 248 8.38 18.36 -4.90
CA LYS A 248 9.05 18.68 -3.62
C LYS A 248 8.11 19.26 -2.56
N GLY A 249 6.79 19.12 -2.74
CA GLY A 249 5.80 19.48 -1.74
C GLY A 249 5.75 18.46 -0.60
N SER A 250 5.40 18.91 0.61
CA SER A 250 5.14 18.03 1.75
C SER A 250 3.64 17.97 2.04
N HIS A 251 3.13 16.77 2.32
CA HIS A 251 1.75 16.57 2.77
C HIS A 251 1.63 16.56 4.31
N ALA A 252 2.74 16.71 5.04
CA ALA A 252 2.76 16.57 6.49
C ALA A 252 1.81 17.53 7.20
N ASP A 253 1.66 18.75 6.67
CA ASP A 253 0.82 19.81 7.27
C ASP A 253 -0.63 19.77 6.77
N LEU A 254 -1.00 18.83 5.88
CA LEU A 254 -2.31 18.76 5.25
C LEU A 254 -3.23 17.67 5.83
N THR A 255 -2.87 17.04 6.93
CA THR A 255 -3.64 15.94 7.55
C THR A 255 -5.09 16.33 7.83
N ALA A 256 -5.34 17.54 8.30
CA ALA A 256 -6.70 18.04 8.56
C ALA A 256 -7.53 18.18 7.27
N GLU A 257 -6.92 18.64 6.18
CA GLU A 257 -7.58 18.79 4.87
C GLU A 257 -7.89 17.41 4.25
N TYR A 258 -6.99 16.44 4.41
CA TYR A 258 -7.25 15.06 3.99
C TYR A 258 -8.40 14.43 4.78
N ALA A 259 -8.44 14.59 6.10
CA ALA A 259 -9.52 14.09 6.95
C ALA A 259 -10.88 14.75 6.62
N ALA A 260 -10.87 16.02 6.20
CA ALA A 260 -12.08 16.75 5.83
C ALA A 260 -12.74 16.17 4.56
N ILE A 261 -11.99 15.53 3.64
CA ILE A 261 -12.55 15.02 2.38
C ILE A 261 -13.65 13.97 2.63
N PRO A 262 -13.39 12.84 3.33
CA PRO A 262 -14.41 11.85 3.59
C PRO A 262 -15.55 12.38 4.46
N GLU A 263 -15.27 13.29 5.40
CA GLU A 263 -16.30 13.90 6.25
C GLU A 263 -17.27 14.76 5.45
N GLU A 264 -16.77 15.60 4.53
CA GLU A 264 -17.59 16.44 3.66
C GLU A 264 -18.45 15.61 2.71
N MET A 265 -17.90 14.52 2.16
CA MET A 265 -18.65 13.58 1.33
C MET A 265 -19.76 12.87 2.12
N LYS A 266 -19.49 12.45 3.37
CA LYS A 266 -20.52 11.89 4.26
C LYS A 266 -21.61 12.90 4.60
N LYS A 267 -21.25 14.17 4.85
CA LYS A 267 -22.24 15.24 5.07
C LYS A 267 -23.14 15.43 3.85
N ALA A 268 -22.59 15.37 2.63
CA ALA A 268 -23.38 15.45 1.40
C ALA A 268 -24.32 14.24 1.27
N ALA A 269 -23.85 13.03 1.52
CA ALA A 269 -24.67 11.81 1.52
C ALA A 269 -25.79 11.88 2.57
N ALA A 270 -25.50 12.35 3.78
CA ALA A 270 -26.47 12.53 4.87
C ALA A 270 -27.60 13.50 4.51
N CYS A 271 -27.35 14.54 3.69
CA CYS A 271 -28.38 15.41 3.16
C CYS A 271 -29.42 14.67 2.31
N LEU A 272 -29.06 13.49 1.79
CA LEU A 272 -29.90 12.61 0.97
C LEU A 272 -30.38 11.37 1.75
N GLY A 273 -30.18 11.34 3.07
CA GLY A 273 -30.58 10.23 3.94
C GLY A 273 -29.73 8.95 3.74
N LYS A 274 -28.49 9.11 3.31
CA LYS A 274 -27.53 8.02 3.06
C LYS A 274 -26.27 8.17 3.89
N GLU A 275 -25.55 7.06 4.08
CA GLU A 275 -24.29 7.03 4.83
C GLU A 275 -23.10 7.42 3.99
N VAL A 276 -23.09 6.99 2.72
CA VAL A 276 -22.02 7.22 1.75
C VAL A 276 -22.59 7.58 0.38
N LEU A 277 -21.81 8.25 -0.45
CA LEU A 277 -22.21 8.67 -1.80
C LEU A 277 -22.41 7.49 -2.76
N GLY A 278 -21.78 6.33 -2.50
CA GLY A 278 -21.99 5.10 -3.27
C GLY A 278 -23.43 4.55 -3.24
N GLN A 279 -24.25 5.04 -2.30
CA GLN A 279 -25.66 4.69 -2.21
C GLN A 279 -26.57 5.67 -2.97
N VAL A 280 -26.01 6.65 -3.68
CA VAL A 280 -26.74 7.73 -4.35
C VAL A 280 -26.37 7.79 -5.82
N SER A 281 -27.37 7.91 -6.68
CA SER A 281 -27.14 8.11 -8.11
C SER A 281 -26.71 9.54 -8.43
N LYS A 282 -25.97 9.71 -9.53
CA LYS A 282 -25.59 11.05 -10.05
C LYS A 282 -26.82 11.94 -10.24
N LYS A 283 -27.92 11.39 -10.76
CA LYS A 283 -29.16 12.12 -10.97
C LYS A 283 -29.74 12.70 -9.67
N GLU A 284 -29.69 11.92 -8.59
CA GLU A 284 -30.16 12.35 -7.27
C GLU A 284 -29.27 13.44 -6.69
N ILE A 285 -27.93 13.29 -6.79
CA ILE A 285 -26.99 14.30 -6.32
C ILE A 285 -27.24 15.63 -7.06
N LEU A 286 -27.29 15.61 -8.39
CA LEU A 286 -27.48 16.82 -9.18
C LEU A 286 -28.83 17.49 -8.94
N ALA A 287 -29.92 16.70 -8.76
CA ALA A 287 -31.24 17.25 -8.46
C ALA A 287 -31.33 17.92 -7.09
N ASN A 288 -30.54 17.45 -6.12
CA ASN A 288 -30.53 17.95 -4.74
C ASN A 288 -29.35 18.87 -4.41
N LEU A 289 -28.57 19.26 -5.41
CA LEU A 289 -27.37 20.08 -5.22
C LEU A 289 -27.62 21.39 -4.46
N PRO A 290 -28.69 22.15 -4.72
CA PRO A 290 -29.00 23.35 -3.93
C PRO A 290 -29.21 23.05 -2.45
N GLY A 291 -29.90 21.96 -2.12
CA GLY A 291 -30.13 21.54 -0.71
C GLY A 291 -28.87 21.03 -0.03
N ILE A 292 -27.97 20.36 -0.75
CA ILE A 292 -26.64 19.96 -0.22
C ILE A 292 -25.82 21.20 0.09
N ARG A 293 -25.79 22.17 -0.81
CA ARG A 293 -25.06 23.45 -0.60
C ARG A 293 -25.58 24.22 0.61
N GLU A 294 -26.87 24.31 0.78
CA GLU A 294 -27.50 24.99 1.90
C GLU A 294 -27.19 24.32 3.25
N LYS A 295 -27.24 22.98 3.32
CA LYS A 295 -27.11 22.23 4.56
C LYS A 295 -25.68 21.84 4.91
N ALA A 296 -24.85 21.51 3.93
CA ALA A 296 -23.49 20.98 4.10
C ALA A 296 -22.40 21.90 3.55
N GLY A 297 -22.74 22.94 2.80
CA GLY A 297 -21.81 23.92 2.25
C GLY A 297 -21.31 23.57 0.84
N ASP A 298 -20.64 24.54 0.21
CA ASP A 298 -20.15 24.42 -1.17
C ASP A 298 -19.09 23.33 -1.33
N ARG A 299 -18.20 23.15 -0.37
CA ARG A 299 -17.15 22.11 -0.43
C ARG A 299 -17.78 20.71 -0.48
N ALA A 300 -18.76 20.43 0.38
CA ALA A 300 -19.45 19.13 0.37
C ALA A 300 -20.19 18.87 -0.95
N ALA A 301 -20.81 19.90 -1.51
CA ALA A 301 -21.47 19.82 -2.82
C ALA A 301 -20.48 19.52 -3.96
N LEU A 302 -19.31 20.20 -3.97
CA LEU A 302 -18.25 19.96 -4.94
C LEU A 302 -17.66 18.56 -4.79
N ARG A 303 -17.49 18.04 -3.54
CA ARG A 303 -17.05 16.67 -3.27
C ARG A 303 -18.03 15.64 -3.80
N ALA A 304 -19.35 15.89 -3.68
CA ALA A 304 -20.36 14.98 -4.22
C ALA A 304 -20.35 14.94 -5.75
N ILE A 305 -20.14 16.09 -6.41
CA ILE A 305 -19.96 16.16 -7.87
C ILE A 305 -18.69 15.42 -8.30
N HIS A 306 -17.58 15.66 -7.59
CA HIS A 306 -16.31 14.96 -7.82
C HIS A 306 -16.51 13.44 -7.79
N TYR A 307 -17.12 12.91 -6.73
CA TYR A 307 -17.38 11.50 -6.55
C TYR A 307 -18.08 10.86 -7.77
N VAL A 308 -19.19 11.45 -8.21
CA VAL A 308 -19.95 10.86 -9.33
C VAL A 308 -19.25 11.00 -10.66
N CYS A 309 -18.48 12.08 -10.86
CA CYS A 309 -17.70 12.27 -12.08
C CYS A 309 -16.51 11.29 -12.14
N GLU A 310 -15.86 11.04 -11.03
CA GLU A 310 -14.74 10.09 -10.95
C GLU A 310 -15.23 8.65 -11.18
N ASN A 311 -16.31 8.21 -10.53
CA ASN A 311 -16.88 6.89 -10.81
C ASN A 311 -17.27 6.68 -12.28
N GLU A 312 -17.86 7.70 -12.93
CA GLU A 312 -18.15 7.62 -14.36
C GLU A 312 -16.87 7.58 -15.23
N ARG A 313 -15.79 8.20 -14.77
CA ARG A 313 -14.52 8.20 -15.48
C ARG A 313 -13.92 6.80 -15.47
N VAL A 314 -13.84 6.15 -14.32
CA VAL A 314 -13.35 4.76 -14.19
C VAL A 314 -14.06 3.81 -15.14
N GLN A 315 -15.38 3.96 -15.30
CA GLN A 315 -16.14 3.12 -16.23
C GLN A 315 -15.87 3.39 -17.71
N LYS A 316 -15.22 4.48 -18.05
CA LYS A 316 -14.87 4.86 -19.43
C LYS A 316 -13.42 4.55 -19.78
N GLU A 317 -12.56 4.54 -18.80
CA GLU A 317 -11.15 4.19 -18.90
C GLU A 317 -10.95 2.70 -19.03
#